data_799aa668622ebc8eddb0d153483b1da6
#
_entry.id   799aa668622ebc8eddb0d153483b1da6
#
_cell.length_a   1.000
_cell.length_b   1.000
_cell.length_c   1.000
_cell.angle_alpha   90.00
_cell.angle_beta   90.00
_cell.angle_gamma   90.00
#
_symmetry.space_group_name_H-M   'P 1'
#
loop_
_entity.id
_entity.type
_entity.pdbx_description
1 polymer ?
#
loop_
_entity_poly.entity_id
_entity_poly.type
_entity_poly.pdbx_seq_one_letter_code
_entity_poly.pdbx_strand_id
1 'polypeptide(L)'
;MSDRKMWSNLSGQKLNKEQTLWSFGRCKTLILEMFCGAMILTALAAAAGWPVSQPTDIEMDGIDLLVPTDRRAIEEQIERDDPFCLVMPFPCGPWNSLTYWNASRHPEFKIRNEALQKKHVPMLKWLCSIAKKRIARGRLVLMENGQTSRAWNLKCFEELEGLLDGLQSDASFEYGIGDQCLLGQHDRESGEPMRGRTKWGTNGEILKQNINPMWEQ
;
A
#
# COMPACT_ATOMS: atom_id res chain seq x y z
N MET A 1 -16.06 15.23 -17.56
CA MET A 1 -14.80 14.96 -18.32
C MET A 1 -14.38 13.56 -17.97
N SER A 2 -14.21 12.68 -18.98
CA SER A 2 -14.12 11.24 -18.73
C SER A 2 -12.77 10.83 -18.10
N ASP A 3 -12.83 9.95 -17.10
CA ASP A 3 -11.70 9.34 -16.37
C ASP A 3 -10.58 8.75 -17.25
N ARG A 4 -10.85 8.51 -18.53
CA ARG A 4 -9.87 8.02 -19.51
C ARG A 4 -8.69 8.97 -19.78
N LYS A 5 -8.84 10.30 -19.58
CA LYS A 5 -7.76 11.27 -19.81
C LYS A 5 -6.73 11.34 -18.68
N MET A 6 -7.11 10.98 -17.46
CA MET A 6 -6.22 11.02 -16.31
C MET A 6 -5.12 9.95 -16.40
N TRP A 7 -5.45 8.77 -16.93
CA TRP A 7 -4.52 7.64 -17.05
C TRP A 7 -3.61 7.70 -18.28
N SER A 8 -4.01 8.42 -19.35
CA SER A 8 -3.16 8.60 -20.52
C SER A 8 -1.94 9.47 -20.26
N ASN A 9 -1.97 10.31 -19.23
CA ASN A 9 -0.83 11.15 -18.84
C ASN A 9 0.15 10.45 -17.89
N LEU A 10 -0.26 9.38 -17.20
CA LEU A 10 0.62 8.56 -16.36
C LEU A 10 1.40 7.52 -17.19
N SER A 11 1.03 7.28 -18.45
CA SER A 11 1.66 6.31 -19.34
C SER A 11 2.43 6.97 -20.48
N GLY A 12 3.32 7.91 -20.18
CA GLY A 12 4.22 8.50 -21.18
C GLY A 12 5.15 7.47 -21.87
N GLN A 13 5.23 6.26 -21.35
CA GLN A 13 5.78 5.08 -22.02
C GLN A 13 4.70 4.00 -22.07
N LYS A 14 4.07 3.82 -23.21
CA LYS A 14 3.34 2.58 -23.50
C LYS A 14 4.35 1.44 -23.39
N LEU A 15 4.38 0.79 -22.22
CA LEU A 15 5.01 -0.53 -22.13
C LEU A 15 4.33 -1.38 -23.19
N ASN A 16 5.11 -1.87 -24.14
CA ASN A 16 4.64 -2.79 -25.14
C ASN A 16 4.01 -3.99 -24.39
N LYS A 17 2.81 -4.42 -24.79
CA LYS A 17 2.08 -5.52 -24.15
C LYS A 17 2.96 -6.77 -23.97
N GLU A 18 3.91 -6.98 -24.89
CA GLU A 18 4.90 -8.05 -24.82
C GLU A 18 5.97 -7.81 -23.73
N GLN A 19 6.48 -6.59 -23.56
CA GLN A 19 7.45 -6.26 -22.50
C GLN A 19 6.81 -6.37 -21.11
N THR A 20 5.53 -6.01 -21.01
CA THR A 20 4.75 -6.17 -19.78
C THR A 20 4.55 -7.67 -19.47
N LEU A 21 4.19 -8.49 -20.45
CA LEU A 21 4.05 -9.95 -20.29
C LEU A 21 5.38 -10.63 -19.91
N TRP A 22 6.53 -10.13 -20.39
CA TRP A 22 7.85 -10.66 -20.04
C TRP A 22 8.22 -10.40 -18.57
N SER A 23 7.92 -9.23 -18.03
CA SER A 23 8.11 -8.92 -16.60
C SER A 23 7.14 -9.71 -15.70
N PHE A 24 5.99 -10.12 -16.23
CA PHE A 24 5.00 -10.97 -15.55
C PHE A 24 5.29 -12.48 -15.64
N GLY A 25 6.27 -12.92 -16.37
CA GLY A 25 6.49 -14.29 -16.87
C GLY A 25 6.37 -15.47 -15.88
N ARG A 26 6.09 -15.23 -14.60
CA ARG A 26 5.80 -16.25 -13.57
C ARG A 26 4.64 -15.88 -12.65
N CYS A 27 4.08 -14.66 -12.76
CA CYS A 27 2.99 -14.21 -11.90
C CYS A 27 1.65 -14.68 -12.47
N LYS A 28 0.73 -15.09 -11.61
CA LYS A 28 -0.60 -15.53 -12.04
C LYS A 28 -1.58 -14.36 -12.10
N THR A 29 -1.37 -13.35 -11.25
CA THR A 29 -2.21 -12.14 -11.18
C THR A 29 -1.36 -10.87 -11.16
N LEU A 30 -1.97 -9.74 -11.53
CA LEU A 30 -1.29 -8.44 -11.51
C LEU A 30 -1.14 -7.93 -10.08
N ILE A 31 -2.26 -7.83 -9.36
CA ILE A 31 -2.28 -7.28 -8.00
C ILE A 31 -3.07 -8.15 -7.03
N LEU A 32 -2.69 -8.09 -5.77
CA LEU A 32 -3.53 -8.38 -4.61
C LEU A 32 -3.57 -7.13 -3.73
N GLU A 33 -4.77 -6.60 -3.51
CA GLU A 33 -5.04 -5.43 -2.68
C GLU A 33 -5.56 -5.90 -1.32
N MET A 34 -4.82 -5.58 -0.25
CA MET A 34 -5.23 -5.81 1.14
C MET A 34 -5.72 -4.51 1.76
N PHE A 35 -6.65 -4.58 2.72
CA PHE A 35 -7.33 -3.39 3.27
C PHE A 35 -7.94 -2.52 2.17
N CYS A 36 -8.58 -3.17 1.23
CA CYS A 36 -8.95 -2.58 -0.07
C CYS A 36 -10.07 -1.55 0.00
N GLY A 37 -10.83 -1.49 1.11
CA GLY A 37 -11.97 -0.58 1.22
C GLY A 37 -12.90 -0.67 0.01
N ALA A 38 -12.92 0.34 -0.84
CA ALA A 38 -13.74 0.39 -2.05
C ALA A 38 -13.19 -0.41 -3.26
N MET A 39 -12.09 -1.15 -3.12
CA MET A 39 -11.46 -1.97 -4.18
C MET A 39 -11.12 -1.22 -5.48
N ILE A 40 -10.82 0.06 -5.42
CA ILE A 40 -10.68 0.89 -6.63
C ILE A 40 -9.54 0.39 -7.52
N LEU A 41 -8.38 0.05 -6.94
CA LEU A 41 -7.22 -0.42 -7.72
C LEU A 41 -7.51 -1.77 -8.38
N THR A 42 -8.10 -2.71 -7.64
CA THR A 42 -8.50 -4.01 -8.18
C THR A 42 -9.51 -3.87 -9.30
N ALA A 43 -10.55 -3.02 -9.12
CA ALA A 43 -11.56 -2.78 -10.14
C ALA A 43 -10.98 -2.15 -11.40
N LEU A 44 -10.07 -1.18 -11.28
CA LEU A 44 -9.40 -0.55 -12.41
C LEU A 44 -8.49 -1.52 -13.16
N ALA A 45 -7.73 -2.35 -12.45
CA ALA A 45 -6.89 -3.37 -13.08
C ALA A 45 -7.73 -4.42 -13.83
N ALA A 46 -8.83 -4.90 -13.22
CA ALA A 46 -9.76 -5.81 -13.87
C ALA A 46 -10.42 -5.19 -15.10
N ALA A 47 -10.86 -3.93 -15.02
CA ALA A 47 -11.45 -3.20 -16.15
C ALA A 47 -10.45 -2.98 -17.30
N ALA A 48 -9.14 -2.93 -17.00
CA ALA A 48 -8.06 -2.89 -17.98
C ALA A 48 -7.74 -4.28 -18.58
N GLY A 49 -8.44 -5.32 -18.16
CA GLY A 49 -8.25 -6.69 -18.64
C GLY A 49 -7.09 -7.45 -18.00
N TRP A 50 -6.61 -7.00 -16.84
CA TRP A 50 -5.57 -7.70 -16.11
C TRP A 50 -6.15 -8.77 -15.19
N PRO A 51 -5.53 -9.94 -15.05
CA PRO A 51 -5.90 -10.90 -14.03
C PRO A 51 -5.58 -10.32 -12.64
N VAL A 52 -6.54 -10.33 -11.73
CA VAL A 52 -6.41 -9.81 -10.38
C VAL A 52 -6.72 -10.89 -9.35
N SER A 53 -6.07 -10.81 -8.19
CA SER A 53 -6.45 -11.63 -7.03
C SER A 53 -7.71 -11.07 -6.38
N GLN A 54 -8.44 -11.91 -5.65
CA GLN A 54 -9.54 -11.44 -4.80
C GLN A 54 -8.99 -10.46 -3.77
N PRO A 55 -9.42 -9.19 -3.78
CA PRO A 55 -9.00 -8.24 -2.76
C PRO A 55 -9.57 -8.61 -1.40
N THR A 56 -8.97 -8.13 -0.32
CA THR A 56 -9.41 -8.47 1.03
C THR A 56 -9.58 -7.25 1.92
N ASP A 57 -10.67 -7.25 2.69
CA ASP A 57 -11.00 -6.22 3.68
C ASP A 57 -12.00 -6.75 4.70
N ILE A 58 -11.88 -6.32 5.95
CA ILE A 58 -12.76 -6.78 7.02
C ILE A 58 -14.25 -6.46 6.76
N GLU A 59 -14.53 -5.35 6.09
CA GLU A 59 -15.90 -4.94 5.78
C GLU A 59 -16.50 -5.69 4.58
N MET A 60 -15.64 -6.27 3.73
CA MET A 60 -16.07 -6.92 2.50
C MET A 60 -16.23 -8.42 2.63
N ASP A 61 -15.22 -9.10 3.15
CA ASP A 61 -15.13 -10.55 3.22
C ASP A 61 -15.00 -11.07 4.67
N GLY A 62 -14.98 -10.15 5.64
CA GLY A 62 -14.87 -10.47 7.06
C GLY A 62 -13.48 -10.90 7.51
N ILE A 63 -12.47 -10.78 6.64
CA ILE A 63 -11.08 -11.14 6.96
C ILE A 63 -10.46 -10.05 7.83
N ASP A 64 -10.21 -10.38 9.10
CA ASP A 64 -9.55 -9.48 10.06
C ASP A 64 -8.06 -9.82 10.18
N LEU A 65 -7.20 -9.02 9.56
CA LEU A 65 -5.76 -9.22 9.60
C LEU A 65 -5.12 -8.98 10.99
N LEU A 66 -5.89 -8.56 11.99
CA LEU A 66 -5.46 -8.64 13.40
C LEU A 66 -5.46 -10.08 13.90
N VAL A 67 -6.23 -10.97 13.27
CA VAL A 67 -6.38 -12.38 13.64
C VAL A 67 -5.31 -13.24 12.94
N PRO A 68 -4.53 -14.06 13.67
CA PRO A 68 -3.45 -14.86 13.08
C PRO A 68 -3.91 -15.92 12.06
N THR A 69 -5.13 -16.48 12.22
CA THR A 69 -5.68 -17.45 11.26
C THR A 69 -5.96 -16.81 9.91
N ASP A 70 -6.48 -15.58 9.92
CA ASP A 70 -6.82 -14.85 8.70
C ASP A 70 -5.55 -14.44 7.95
N ARG A 71 -4.49 -14.05 8.69
CA ARG A 71 -3.18 -13.80 8.07
C ARG A 71 -2.64 -15.04 7.35
N ARG A 72 -2.82 -16.25 7.91
CA ARG A 72 -2.41 -17.49 7.22
C ARG A 72 -3.20 -17.74 5.96
N ALA A 73 -4.51 -17.51 5.99
CA ALA A 73 -5.34 -17.62 4.80
C ALA A 73 -4.87 -16.67 3.67
N ILE A 74 -4.47 -15.46 4.02
CA ILE A 74 -3.90 -14.51 3.05
C ILE A 74 -2.50 -14.95 2.57
N GLU A 75 -1.65 -15.52 3.44
CA GLU A 75 -0.37 -16.10 2.98
C GLU A 75 -0.60 -17.24 1.96
N GLU A 76 -1.57 -18.12 2.20
CA GLU A 76 -1.96 -19.17 1.26
C GLU A 76 -2.49 -18.59 -0.06
N GLN A 77 -3.28 -17.53 0.01
CA GLN A 77 -3.75 -16.81 -1.18
C GLN A 77 -2.59 -16.22 -1.96
N ILE A 78 -1.63 -15.54 -1.30
CA ILE A 78 -0.44 -14.98 -1.93
C ILE A 78 0.39 -16.06 -2.64
N GLU A 79 0.58 -17.22 -2.02
CA GLU A 79 1.34 -18.33 -2.64
C GLU A 79 0.55 -18.96 -3.80
N ARG A 80 -0.75 -19.09 -3.70
CA ARG A 80 -1.62 -19.62 -4.75
C ARG A 80 -1.69 -18.71 -5.98
N ASP A 81 -1.90 -17.42 -5.76
CA ASP A 81 -2.19 -16.43 -6.79
C ASP A 81 -0.90 -15.79 -7.35
N ASP A 82 0.20 -15.84 -6.60
CA ASP A 82 1.51 -15.24 -6.89
C ASP A 82 1.40 -13.87 -7.57
N PRO A 83 0.79 -12.86 -6.90
CA PRO A 83 0.55 -11.55 -7.50
C PRO A 83 1.88 -10.86 -7.83
N PHE A 84 1.94 -10.13 -8.96
CA PHE A 84 3.10 -9.36 -9.32
C PHE A 84 3.34 -8.20 -8.35
N CYS A 85 2.27 -7.50 -7.96
CA CYS A 85 2.30 -6.41 -7.00
C CYS A 85 1.37 -6.70 -5.81
N LEU A 86 1.92 -6.55 -4.61
CA LEU A 86 1.17 -6.62 -3.37
C LEU A 86 0.92 -5.21 -2.84
N VAL A 87 -0.35 -4.81 -2.77
CA VAL A 87 -0.77 -3.47 -2.33
C VAL A 87 -1.31 -3.55 -0.91
N MET A 88 -0.68 -2.82 0.00
CA MET A 88 -0.91 -2.90 1.45
C MET A 88 -1.10 -1.52 2.08
N PRO A 89 -2.22 -0.82 1.84
CA PRO A 89 -2.59 0.35 2.60
C PRO A 89 -3.06 -0.10 3.98
N PHE A 90 -2.24 0.08 5.01
CA PHE A 90 -2.58 -0.43 6.34
C PHE A 90 -3.32 0.61 7.21
N PRO A 91 -4.13 0.18 8.20
CA PRO A 91 -4.97 1.08 8.99
C PRO A 91 -4.18 2.17 9.70
N CYS A 92 -4.55 3.44 9.48
CA CYS A 92 -3.90 4.61 10.08
C CYS A 92 -4.46 5.00 11.46
N GLY A 93 -5.66 4.53 11.83
CA GLY A 93 -6.41 5.00 12.99
C GLY A 93 -5.59 5.17 14.27
N PRO A 94 -4.93 4.14 14.82
CA PRO A 94 -4.16 4.25 16.05
C PRO A 94 -2.85 5.04 15.92
N TRP A 95 -2.43 5.38 14.70
CA TRP A 95 -1.10 5.88 14.38
C TRP A 95 -1.05 7.30 13.84
N ASN A 96 -2.21 7.91 13.55
CA ASN A 96 -2.27 9.25 12.96
C ASN A 96 -2.07 10.35 14.02
N SER A 97 -1.70 11.56 13.55
CA SER A 97 -1.41 12.71 14.40
C SER A 97 -2.61 13.16 15.26
N LEU A 98 -3.84 13.09 14.71
CA LEU A 98 -5.06 13.46 15.42
C LEU A 98 -5.31 12.54 16.62
N THR A 99 -5.05 11.23 16.46
CA THR A 99 -5.15 10.25 17.54
C THR A 99 -4.16 10.57 18.66
N TYR A 100 -2.93 10.96 18.33
CA TYR A 100 -1.94 11.37 19.36
C TYR A 100 -2.30 12.70 20.01
N TRP A 101 -2.85 13.64 19.25
CA TRP A 101 -3.33 14.90 19.81
C TRP A 101 -4.48 14.67 20.80
N ASN A 102 -5.46 13.82 20.48
CA ASN A 102 -6.52 13.43 21.40
C ASN A 102 -5.97 12.71 22.63
N ALA A 103 -5.03 11.77 22.45
CA ALA A 103 -4.40 11.03 23.54
C ALA A 103 -3.62 11.93 24.51
N SER A 104 -3.06 13.06 24.04
CA SER A 104 -2.37 14.01 24.90
C SER A 104 -3.31 14.81 25.82
N ARG A 105 -4.60 14.89 25.47
CA ARG A 105 -5.62 15.67 26.21
C ARG A 105 -6.55 14.82 27.06
N HIS A 106 -6.69 13.54 26.70
CA HIS A 106 -7.65 12.61 27.30
C HIS A 106 -6.93 11.33 27.74
N PRO A 107 -6.63 11.16 29.04
CA PRO A 107 -5.91 9.98 29.55
C PRO A 107 -6.57 8.65 29.22
N GLU A 108 -7.90 8.57 29.30
CA GLU A 108 -8.68 7.38 28.96
C GLU A 108 -8.55 7.02 27.47
N PHE A 109 -8.52 8.02 26.61
CA PHE A 109 -8.28 7.83 25.17
C PHE A 109 -6.86 7.32 24.91
N LYS A 110 -5.86 7.83 25.65
CA LYS A 110 -4.47 7.37 25.57
C LYS A 110 -4.37 5.88 25.86
N ILE A 111 -4.94 5.43 26.99
CA ILE A 111 -4.92 4.02 27.39
C ILE A 111 -5.55 3.13 26.31
N ARG A 112 -6.71 3.54 25.79
CA ARG A 112 -7.40 2.81 24.73
C ARG A 112 -6.58 2.75 23.44
N ASN A 113 -5.96 3.86 23.05
CA ASN A 113 -5.13 3.91 21.86
C ASN A 113 -3.88 3.04 21.97
N GLU A 114 -3.19 3.06 23.12
CA GLU A 114 -2.04 2.19 23.37
C GLU A 114 -2.42 0.70 23.30
N ALA A 115 -3.59 0.34 23.79
CA ALA A 115 -4.12 -1.03 23.68
C ALA A 115 -4.38 -1.42 22.20
N LEU A 116 -4.92 -0.50 21.39
CA LEU A 116 -5.11 -0.71 19.95
C LEU A 116 -3.77 -0.85 19.24
N GLN A 117 -2.81 0.01 19.52
CA GLN A 117 -1.47 -0.09 18.94
C GLN A 117 -0.82 -1.45 19.23
N LYS A 118 -0.93 -1.94 20.48
CA LYS A 118 -0.43 -3.28 20.85
C LYS A 118 -1.06 -4.40 20.01
N LYS A 119 -2.35 -4.28 19.64
CA LYS A 119 -3.02 -5.24 18.76
C LYS A 119 -2.54 -5.13 17.32
N HIS A 120 -2.23 -3.92 16.84
CA HIS A 120 -1.80 -3.67 15.45
C HIS A 120 -0.34 -4.06 15.20
N VAL A 121 0.55 -3.94 16.18
CA VAL A 121 1.98 -4.22 16.01
C VAL A 121 2.28 -5.61 15.42
N PRO A 122 1.66 -6.71 15.87
CA PRO A 122 1.89 -8.04 15.27
C PRO A 122 1.48 -8.11 13.79
N MET A 123 0.40 -7.43 13.42
CA MET A 123 -0.05 -7.33 12.02
C MET A 123 0.95 -6.54 11.18
N LEU A 124 1.41 -5.37 11.64
CA LEU A 124 2.39 -4.55 10.94
C LEU A 124 3.72 -5.28 10.75
N LYS A 125 4.19 -6.00 11.77
CA LYS A 125 5.38 -6.87 11.65
C LYS A 125 5.17 -7.98 10.61
N TRP A 126 4.00 -8.56 10.56
CA TRP A 126 3.65 -9.57 9.57
C TRP A 126 3.64 -8.96 8.16
N LEU A 127 3.03 -7.79 7.94
CA LEU A 127 3.06 -7.08 6.65
C LEU A 127 4.50 -6.84 6.17
N CYS A 128 5.37 -6.34 7.04
CA CYS A 128 6.80 -6.15 6.72
C CYS A 128 7.49 -7.49 6.38
N SER A 129 7.16 -8.58 7.09
CA SER A 129 7.70 -9.91 6.80
C SER A 129 7.27 -10.42 5.42
N ILE A 130 6.00 -10.25 5.06
CA ILE A 130 5.48 -10.59 3.72
C ILE A 130 6.17 -9.72 2.66
N ALA A 131 6.27 -8.40 2.89
CA ALA A 131 6.97 -7.49 1.98
C ALA A 131 8.39 -7.98 1.68
N LYS A 132 9.17 -8.30 2.72
CA LYS A 132 10.52 -8.86 2.59
C LYS A 132 10.57 -10.09 1.71
N LYS A 133 9.69 -11.07 1.97
CA LYS A 133 9.59 -12.32 1.19
C LYS A 133 9.26 -12.04 -0.28
N ARG A 134 8.36 -11.07 -0.55
CA ARG A 134 7.95 -10.72 -1.91
C ARG A 134 9.06 -10.02 -2.68
N ILE A 135 9.72 -9.06 -2.05
CA ILE A 135 10.88 -8.33 -2.63
C ILE A 135 12.00 -9.32 -2.97
N ALA A 136 12.34 -10.25 -2.06
CA ALA A 136 13.35 -11.28 -2.30
C ALA A 136 13.01 -12.20 -3.49
N ARG A 137 11.73 -12.31 -3.87
CA ARG A 137 11.27 -13.05 -5.05
C ARG A 137 11.18 -12.17 -6.31
N GLY A 138 11.64 -10.93 -6.27
CA GLY A 138 11.54 -9.97 -7.38
C GLY A 138 10.11 -9.51 -7.65
N ARG A 139 9.23 -9.50 -6.63
CA ARG A 139 7.86 -9.01 -6.73
C ARG A 139 7.76 -7.58 -6.23
N LEU A 140 6.81 -6.83 -6.75
CA LEU A 140 6.54 -5.48 -6.29
C LEU A 140 5.72 -5.48 -5.01
N VAL A 141 6.03 -4.50 -4.17
CA VAL A 141 5.30 -4.18 -2.96
C VAL A 141 5.00 -2.69 -2.96
N LEU A 142 3.77 -2.35 -2.62
CA LEU A 142 3.33 -0.98 -2.40
C LEU A 142 2.64 -0.90 -1.04
N MET A 143 3.21 -0.14 -0.13
CA MET A 143 2.64 0.15 1.18
C MET A 143 2.19 1.61 1.23
N GLU A 144 1.08 1.89 1.90
CA GLU A 144 0.52 3.23 2.00
C GLU A 144 0.03 3.53 3.42
N ASN A 145 0.29 4.73 3.88
CA ASN A 145 -0.33 5.31 5.08
C ASN A 145 -0.15 6.83 5.11
N GLY A 146 -0.89 7.52 5.97
CA GLY A 146 -0.70 8.95 6.19
C GLY A 146 0.78 9.28 6.47
N GLN A 147 1.26 10.40 5.93
CA GLN A 147 2.67 10.83 6.08
C GLN A 147 3.09 10.90 7.55
N THR A 148 2.22 11.42 8.42
CA THR A 148 2.49 11.63 9.84
C THR A 148 2.21 10.39 10.70
N SER A 149 1.90 9.26 10.09
CA SER A 149 1.65 8.02 10.80
C SER A 149 2.90 7.55 11.54
N ARG A 150 2.81 7.41 12.87
CA ARG A 150 3.92 6.90 13.68
C ARG A 150 4.18 5.41 13.49
N ALA A 151 3.32 4.70 12.75
CA ALA A 151 3.58 3.32 12.37
C ALA A 151 4.87 3.19 11.55
N TRP A 152 5.20 4.19 10.72
CA TRP A 152 6.44 4.21 9.94
C TRP A 152 7.72 4.19 10.78
N ASN A 153 7.65 4.59 12.06
CA ASN A 153 8.77 4.59 13.00
C ASN A 153 8.92 3.25 13.75
N LEU A 154 8.15 2.24 13.38
CA LEU A 154 8.33 0.91 13.97
C LEU A 154 9.54 0.23 13.35
N LYS A 155 10.32 -0.44 14.19
CA LYS A 155 11.56 -1.14 13.80
C LYS A 155 11.40 -2.06 12.57
N CYS A 156 10.23 -2.67 12.38
CA CYS A 156 9.99 -3.53 11.22
C CYS A 156 9.99 -2.78 9.88
N PHE A 157 9.64 -1.49 9.86
CA PHE A 157 9.74 -0.65 8.66
C PHE A 157 11.17 -0.17 8.43
N GLU A 158 11.91 0.19 9.50
CA GLU A 158 13.35 0.51 9.42
C GLU A 158 14.14 -0.69 8.87
N GLU A 159 13.82 -1.88 9.37
CA GLU A 159 14.42 -3.12 8.86
C GLU A 159 14.02 -3.45 7.41
N LEU A 160 12.86 -3.03 6.95
CA LEU A 160 12.45 -3.19 5.55
C LEU A 160 13.25 -2.25 4.64
N GLU A 161 13.51 -1.03 5.09
CA GLU A 161 14.34 -0.04 4.39
C GLU A 161 15.82 -0.48 4.33
N GLY A 162 16.38 -0.97 5.45
CA GLY A 162 17.78 -1.39 5.56
C GLY A 162 18.11 -2.77 4.97
N LEU A 163 17.13 -3.56 4.52
CA LEU A 163 17.38 -4.91 3.99
C LEU A 163 18.20 -4.93 2.69
N LEU A 164 18.34 -3.81 2.05
CA LEU A 164 18.86 -3.69 0.70
C LEU A 164 20.33 -3.38 0.65
N ASP A 165 20.93 -2.96 1.76
CA ASP A 165 22.37 -2.78 1.88
C ASP A 165 23.15 -4.10 1.77
N GLY A 166 22.44 -5.25 1.80
CA GLY A 166 23.06 -6.58 1.75
C GLY A 166 22.60 -7.50 0.60
N LEU A 167 21.56 -7.14 -0.15
CA LEU A 167 21.09 -7.91 -1.30
C LEU A 167 21.70 -7.34 -2.59
N GLN A 168 22.34 -8.20 -3.41
CA GLN A 168 22.89 -7.87 -4.74
C GLN A 168 21.78 -7.51 -5.77
N SER A 169 20.64 -7.00 -5.35
CA SER A 169 19.54 -6.61 -6.25
C SER A 169 19.36 -5.09 -6.21
N ASP A 170 19.18 -4.50 -7.39
CA ASP A 170 18.87 -3.07 -7.61
C ASP A 170 17.51 -2.63 -7.01
N ALA A 171 16.89 -3.48 -6.19
CA ALA A 171 15.56 -3.27 -5.63
C ALA A 171 15.64 -2.61 -4.25
N SER A 172 15.85 -1.30 -4.19
CA SER A 172 15.72 -0.53 -2.94
C SER A 172 14.26 -0.32 -2.55
N PHE A 173 13.92 -0.53 -1.28
CA PHE A 173 12.60 -0.14 -0.76
C PHE A 173 12.70 1.31 -0.29
N GLU A 174 12.04 2.20 -0.96
CA GLU A 174 12.11 3.63 -0.73
C GLU A 174 10.74 4.21 -0.43
N TYR A 175 10.76 5.35 0.22
CA TYR A 175 9.54 6.06 0.56
C TYR A 175 9.35 7.29 -0.31
N GLY A 176 8.08 7.50 -0.65
CA GLY A 176 7.57 8.67 -1.31
C GLY A 176 6.47 9.36 -0.51
N ILE A 177 6.31 10.68 -0.68
CA ILE A 177 5.22 11.46 -0.09
C ILE A 177 4.47 12.16 -1.22
N GLY A 178 3.16 12.12 -1.23
CA GLY A 178 2.33 12.82 -2.20
C GLY A 178 1.06 13.36 -1.55
N ASP A 179 0.52 14.43 -2.11
CA ASP A 179 -0.78 14.95 -1.71
C ASP A 179 -1.87 14.27 -2.54
N GLN A 180 -2.87 13.67 -1.90
CA GLN A 180 -3.94 12.91 -2.57
C GLN A 180 -4.78 13.79 -3.51
N CYS A 181 -4.85 15.10 -3.28
CA CYS A 181 -5.50 16.03 -4.20
C CYS A 181 -4.84 16.07 -5.58
N LEU A 182 -3.55 15.79 -5.70
CA LEU A 182 -2.85 15.66 -6.97
C LEU A 182 -3.30 14.42 -7.76
N LEU A 183 -3.89 13.44 -7.05
CA LEU A 183 -4.52 12.25 -7.63
C LEU A 183 -6.02 12.45 -7.90
N GLY A 184 -6.52 13.69 -7.77
CA GLY A 184 -7.91 14.03 -8.05
C GLY A 184 -8.85 13.83 -6.86
N GLN A 185 -8.35 13.71 -5.63
CA GLN A 185 -9.20 13.65 -4.45
C GLN A 185 -9.78 15.03 -4.15
N HIS A 186 -11.11 15.11 -4.13
CA HIS A 186 -11.87 16.34 -3.86
C HIS A 186 -12.90 16.08 -2.77
N ASP A 187 -13.23 17.11 -2.04
CA ASP A 187 -14.39 17.10 -1.14
C ASP A 187 -15.68 16.92 -1.96
N ARG A 188 -16.55 16.03 -1.49
CA ARG A 188 -17.78 15.66 -2.25
C ARG A 188 -18.83 16.76 -2.28
N GLU A 189 -18.83 17.63 -1.29
CA GLU A 189 -19.85 18.68 -1.16
C GLU A 189 -19.37 19.98 -1.81
N SER A 190 -18.14 20.41 -1.53
CA SER A 190 -17.59 21.66 -2.06
C SER A 190 -16.90 21.52 -3.42
N GLY A 191 -16.48 20.31 -3.81
CA GLY A 191 -15.65 20.07 -5.00
C GLY A 191 -14.20 20.58 -4.86
N GLU A 192 -13.81 21.10 -3.70
CA GLU A 192 -12.48 21.61 -3.44
C GLU A 192 -11.46 20.47 -3.30
N PRO A 193 -10.21 20.66 -3.75
CA PRO A 193 -9.15 19.67 -3.57
C PRO A 193 -8.91 19.35 -2.09
N MET A 194 -9.04 18.08 -1.72
CA MET A 194 -8.75 17.62 -0.36
C MET A 194 -7.26 17.28 -0.22
N ARG A 195 -6.54 18.09 0.57
CA ARG A 195 -5.14 17.83 0.87
C ARG A 195 -5.02 16.72 1.91
N GLY A 196 -4.68 15.52 1.45
CA GLY A 196 -4.32 14.39 2.31
C GLY A 196 -2.88 13.95 2.01
N ARG A 197 -1.91 14.33 2.87
CA ARG A 197 -0.54 13.88 2.69
C ARG A 197 -0.38 12.42 3.03
N THR A 198 0.06 11.66 2.04
CA THR A 198 0.26 10.22 2.11
C THR A 198 1.73 9.88 1.89
N LYS A 199 2.24 8.93 2.67
CA LYS A 199 3.55 8.32 2.48
C LYS A 199 3.38 6.95 1.83
N TRP A 200 4.15 6.72 0.78
CA TRP A 200 4.20 5.47 0.03
C TRP A 200 5.55 4.81 0.21
N GLY A 201 5.56 3.51 0.44
CA GLY A 201 6.78 2.70 0.44
C GLY A 201 6.72 1.66 -0.68
N THR A 202 7.76 1.57 -1.51
CA THR A 202 7.80 0.63 -2.63
C THR A 202 9.23 0.25 -3.02
N ASN A 203 9.38 -0.94 -3.61
CA ASN A 203 10.60 -1.37 -4.29
C ASN A 203 10.51 -1.25 -5.82
N GLY A 204 9.44 -0.64 -6.35
CA GLY A 204 9.20 -0.50 -7.79
C GLY A 204 9.74 0.80 -8.35
N GLU A 205 10.75 0.75 -9.21
CA GLU A 205 11.36 1.94 -9.82
C GLU A 205 10.34 2.79 -10.60
N ILE A 206 9.47 2.16 -11.39
CA ILE A 206 8.41 2.85 -12.13
C ILE A 206 7.44 3.56 -11.18
N LEU A 207 7.10 2.94 -10.05
CA LEU A 207 6.23 3.55 -9.04
C LEU A 207 6.91 4.75 -8.40
N LYS A 208 8.22 4.65 -8.07
CA LYS A 208 9.02 5.76 -7.54
C LYS A 208 9.05 6.95 -8.49
N GLN A 209 9.34 6.72 -9.75
CA GLN A 209 9.40 7.76 -10.79
C GLN A 209 8.06 8.46 -11.02
N ASN A 210 6.94 7.77 -10.87
CA ASN A 210 5.61 8.37 -11.04
C ASN A 210 5.07 9.02 -9.77
N ILE A 211 5.54 8.61 -8.61
CA ILE A 211 5.17 9.24 -7.33
C ILE A 211 6.04 10.47 -7.06
N ASN A 212 7.34 10.44 -7.38
CA ASN A 212 8.31 11.52 -7.13
C ASN A 212 7.97 12.88 -7.80
N PRO A 213 7.54 12.97 -9.07
CA PRO A 213 7.21 14.27 -9.70
C PRO A 213 6.07 15.02 -9.01
N MET A 214 5.32 14.35 -8.13
CA MET A 214 4.26 14.98 -7.32
C MET A 214 4.79 15.83 -6.16
N TRP A 215 6.13 15.94 -6.00
CA TRP A 215 6.80 16.62 -4.87
C TRP A 215 7.33 17.99 -5.22
N GLU A 216 7.62 18.22 -6.49
CA GLU A 216 8.29 19.44 -6.96
C GLU A 216 7.30 20.55 -7.34
N GLN A 217 5.99 20.36 -7.10
CA GLN A 217 4.94 21.35 -7.32
C GLN A 217 4.29 21.77 -5.98
#